data_fb100f639773b6ac692925726f8c0f66
#
_entry.id   fb100f639773b6ac692925726f8c0f66
#
_cell.length_a   1.000
_cell.length_b   1.000
_cell.length_c   1.000
_cell.angle_alpha   90.00
_cell.angle_beta   90.00
_cell.angle_gamma   90.00
#
_symmetry.space_group_name_H-M   'P 1'
#
loop_
_entity.id
_entity.type
_entity.pdbx_description
1 polymer ?
#
loop_
_entity_poly.entity_id
_entity_poly.type
_entity_poly.pdbx_seq_one_letter_code
_entity_poly.pdbx_strand_id
1 'polypeptide(L)'
;MKITTKTAVLTVAVALAASPALAVPPVDPGSNGSQHSGSDVPSKHNNTPGPHASLPAKAKAYGRYCQGFSKKHVAGTPGTPFSRCVTAMAKLATNRSDSPREACRNLSKKHVAGEKGTAYSRCVVAGTKLLHDDQDS
;
A
#
# COMPACT_ATOMS: atom_id res chain seq x y z
N MET A 1 -0.55 6.08 55.34
CA MET A 1 0.18 5.28 54.34
C MET A 1 1.00 6.25 53.48
N LYS A 2 2.33 6.19 53.56
CA LYS A 2 3.24 7.04 52.79
C LYS A 2 3.69 6.28 51.54
N ILE A 3 3.31 6.78 50.37
CA ILE A 3 3.72 6.22 49.07
C ILE A 3 4.96 6.95 48.62
N THR A 4 6.09 6.25 48.57
CA THR A 4 7.39 6.78 48.14
C THR A 4 7.54 6.50 46.64
N THR A 5 7.46 7.51 45.81
CA THR A 5 7.67 7.44 44.34
C THR A 5 9.19 7.46 44.08
N LYS A 6 9.75 6.36 43.56
CA LYS A 6 11.13 6.28 43.04
C LYS A 6 11.15 6.70 41.60
N THR A 7 11.77 7.85 41.30
CA THR A 7 12.01 8.34 39.92
C THR A 7 13.28 7.66 39.39
N ALA A 8 13.15 6.82 38.39
CA ALA A 8 14.27 6.26 37.60
C ALA A 8 14.59 7.20 36.43
N VAL A 9 15.78 7.81 36.43
CA VAL A 9 16.31 8.61 35.34
C VAL A 9 16.98 7.67 34.35
N LEU A 10 16.40 7.54 33.16
CA LEU A 10 16.99 6.77 32.06
C LEU A 10 17.79 7.71 31.16
N THR A 11 19.11 7.64 31.24
CA THR A 11 20.02 8.36 30.34
C THR A 11 20.15 7.59 29.03
N VAL A 12 19.60 8.15 27.93
CA VAL A 12 19.76 7.62 26.57
C VAL A 12 21.00 8.25 25.96
N ALA A 13 22.04 7.46 25.72
CA ALA A 13 23.23 7.84 24.98
C ALA A 13 22.91 7.76 23.46
N VAL A 14 22.91 8.89 22.77
CA VAL A 14 22.79 8.95 21.32
C VAL A 14 24.16 8.79 20.68
N ALA A 15 24.43 7.64 20.07
CA ALA A 15 25.59 7.41 19.23
C ALA A 15 25.34 7.98 17.83
N LEU A 16 26.05 9.05 17.44
CA LEU A 16 26.07 9.57 16.07
C LEU A 16 26.98 8.66 15.22
N ALA A 17 26.38 7.80 14.43
CA ALA A 17 27.07 7.06 13.38
C ALA A 17 27.21 7.95 12.14
N ALA A 18 28.44 8.34 11.79
CA ALA A 18 28.77 9.02 10.55
C ALA A 18 28.59 8.05 9.38
N SER A 19 27.63 8.30 8.51
CA SER A 19 27.43 7.54 7.27
C SER A 19 28.44 8.03 6.22
N PRO A 20 29.15 7.13 5.52
CA PRO A 20 29.98 7.50 4.37
C PRO A 20 29.07 7.94 3.21
N ALA A 21 29.40 9.09 2.63
CA ALA A 21 28.77 9.60 1.42
C ALA A 21 29.11 8.68 0.24
N LEU A 22 28.13 7.91 -0.23
CA LEU A 22 28.22 7.21 -1.52
C LEU A 22 28.03 8.26 -2.61
N ALA A 23 29.08 8.44 -3.41
CA ALA A 23 29.04 9.26 -4.61
C ALA A 23 28.02 8.68 -5.59
N VAL A 24 26.93 9.44 -5.81
CA VAL A 24 25.94 9.14 -6.84
C VAL A 24 26.53 9.58 -8.18
N PRO A 25 26.67 8.68 -9.20
CA PRO A 25 27.06 9.10 -10.52
C PRO A 25 26.01 10.02 -11.14
N PRO A 26 26.40 10.99 -12.02
CA PRO A 26 25.45 11.88 -12.65
C PRO A 26 24.46 11.09 -13.48
N VAL A 27 23.16 11.32 -13.20
CA VAL A 27 22.05 10.74 -13.97
C VAL A 27 21.91 11.55 -15.26
N ASP A 28 22.17 10.94 -16.41
CA ASP A 28 21.90 11.52 -17.73
C ASP A 28 20.40 11.82 -17.86
N PRO A 29 20.00 13.07 -18.19
CA PRO A 29 18.61 13.40 -18.46
C PRO A 29 18.28 13.06 -19.93
N GLY A 30 18.07 11.78 -20.23
CA GLY A 30 17.77 11.41 -21.62
C GLY A 30 17.66 9.91 -21.83
N SER A 31 16.86 9.23 -21.05
CA SER A 31 16.48 7.86 -21.40
C SER A 31 15.00 7.62 -21.07
N ASN A 32 14.13 8.07 -21.99
CA ASN A 32 12.80 7.51 -22.14
C ASN A 32 12.93 6.09 -22.70
N GLY A 33 13.65 5.24 -21.99
CA GLY A 33 13.77 3.82 -22.26
C GLY A 33 12.64 3.10 -21.53
N SER A 34 11.58 2.76 -22.24
CA SER A 34 10.69 1.67 -21.89
C SER A 34 11.55 0.42 -21.66
N GLN A 35 12.00 0.18 -20.44
CA GLN A 35 12.54 -1.12 -20.10
C GLN A 35 11.37 -2.10 -19.96
N HIS A 36 10.94 -2.62 -21.09
CA HIS A 36 10.36 -3.93 -21.17
C HIS A 36 11.48 -4.91 -20.77
N SER A 37 11.64 -5.17 -19.49
CA SER A 37 12.31 -6.39 -19.07
C SER A 37 11.36 -7.53 -19.40
N GLY A 38 11.47 -7.98 -20.66
CA GLY A 38 10.92 -9.22 -21.12
C GLY A 38 11.66 -10.35 -20.39
N SER A 39 11.01 -10.91 -19.41
CA SER A 39 11.19 -12.29 -19.04
C SER A 39 9.96 -13.00 -19.56
N ASP A 40 10.00 -13.36 -20.84
CA ASP A 40 9.08 -14.30 -21.45
C ASP A 40 9.29 -15.67 -20.81
N VAL A 41 8.68 -15.87 -19.66
CA VAL A 41 8.31 -17.19 -19.20
C VAL A 41 6.81 -17.31 -19.47
N PRO A 42 6.35 -18.24 -20.33
CA PRO A 42 4.93 -18.45 -20.56
C PRO A 42 4.33 -19.17 -19.33
N SER A 43 4.21 -18.47 -18.23
CA SER A 43 3.36 -18.87 -17.13
C SER A 43 1.93 -18.51 -17.51
N LYS A 44 1.12 -19.54 -17.71
CA LYS A 44 -0.34 -19.48 -17.92
C LYS A 44 -1.11 -18.95 -16.69
N HIS A 45 -0.51 -18.14 -15.86
CA HIS A 45 -1.15 -17.53 -14.71
C HIS A 45 -1.21 -16.02 -14.93
N ASN A 46 -2.39 -15.63 -15.47
CA ASN A 46 -3.01 -14.33 -15.27
C ASN A 46 -2.01 -13.18 -15.00
N ASN A 47 -1.92 -12.23 -15.93
CA ASN A 47 -1.24 -10.93 -15.78
C ASN A 47 -1.84 -10.14 -14.59
N THR A 48 -1.80 -10.74 -13.41
CA THR A 48 -2.31 -10.18 -12.16
C THR A 48 -1.28 -9.18 -11.63
N PRO A 49 -1.50 -7.87 -11.77
CA PRO A 49 -0.50 -6.88 -11.40
C PRO A 49 -0.31 -6.86 -9.88
N GLY A 50 0.92 -7.08 -9.46
CA GLY A 50 1.30 -7.03 -8.04
C GLY A 50 1.29 -5.62 -7.44
N PRO A 51 1.58 -5.48 -6.13
CA PRO A 51 1.52 -4.20 -5.41
C PRO A 51 2.52 -3.16 -5.92
N HIS A 52 3.61 -3.59 -6.54
CA HIS A 52 4.63 -2.71 -7.14
C HIS A 52 4.36 -2.35 -8.61
N ALA A 53 3.34 -2.96 -9.24
CA ALA A 53 2.93 -2.59 -10.58
C ALA A 53 2.49 -1.12 -10.65
N SER A 54 2.49 -0.54 -11.85
CA SER A 54 2.04 0.84 -12.06
C SER A 54 0.58 1.02 -11.63
N LEU A 55 0.22 2.25 -11.23
CA LEU A 55 -1.16 2.54 -10.83
C LEU A 55 -2.17 2.26 -11.95
N PRO A 56 -1.92 2.59 -13.24
CA PRO A 56 -2.83 2.22 -14.31
C PRO A 56 -3.08 0.72 -14.44
N ALA A 57 -2.04 -0.11 -14.32
CA ALA A 57 -2.19 -1.57 -14.37
C ALA A 57 -3.04 -2.10 -13.21
N LYS A 58 -2.77 -1.64 -11.98
CA LYS A 58 -3.57 -1.99 -10.80
C LYS A 58 -5.02 -1.49 -10.91
N ALA A 59 -5.23 -0.29 -11.42
CA ALA A 59 -6.57 0.26 -11.59
C ALA A 59 -7.38 -0.51 -12.63
N LYS A 60 -6.76 -0.97 -13.72
CA LYS A 60 -7.41 -1.83 -14.72
C LYS A 60 -7.84 -3.17 -14.13
N ALA A 61 -6.99 -3.82 -13.34
CA ALA A 61 -7.28 -5.13 -12.74
C ALA A 61 -8.26 -5.04 -11.57
N TYR A 62 -8.06 -4.10 -10.65
CA TYR A 62 -8.75 -4.07 -9.35
C TYR A 62 -9.69 -2.87 -9.17
N GLY A 63 -9.76 -1.96 -10.13
CA GLY A 63 -10.55 -0.73 -10.00
C GLY A 63 -12.03 -0.99 -9.72
N ARG A 64 -12.57 -2.11 -10.23
CA ARG A 64 -13.97 -2.52 -9.99
C ARG A 64 -14.28 -2.72 -8.50
N TYR A 65 -13.33 -3.20 -7.72
CA TYR A 65 -13.49 -3.40 -6.27
C TYR A 65 -13.32 -2.11 -5.48
N CYS A 66 -12.64 -1.12 -6.06
CA CYS A 66 -12.35 0.16 -5.43
C CYS A 66 -13.26 1.30 -5.90
N GLN A 67 -14.40 0.99 -6.53
CA GLN A 67 -15.39 1.99 -6.92
C GLN A 67 -15.91 2.73 -5.69
N GLY A 68 -16.15 4.04 -5.82
CA GLY A 68 -16.59 4.88 -4.71
C GLY A 68 -15.47 5.41 -3.81
N PHE A 69 -14.22 4.98 -3.98
CA PHE A 69 -13.09 5.62 -3.29
C PHE A 69 -12.70 6.92 -3.97
N SER A 70 -12.44 7.95 -3.16
CA SER A 70 -11.99 9.25 -3.64
C SER A 70 -10.67 9.15 -4.41
N LYS A 71 -10.62 9.78 -5.59
CA LYS A 71 -9.40 9.98 -6.37
C LYS A 71 -8.70 11.28 -6.03
N LYS A 72 -9.25 12.07 -5.10
CA LYS A 72 -8.63 13.31 -4.62
C LYS A 72 -7.53 12.98 -3.62
N HIS A 73 -6.45 13.75 -3.70
CA HIS A 73 -5.33 13.64 -2.76
C HIS A 73 -5.74 14.16 -1.38
N VAL A 74 -5.32 13.47 -0.34
CA VAL A 74 -5.50 13.93 1.04
C VAL A 74 -4.14 14.41 1.56
N ALA A 75 -4.08 15.65 2.02
CA ALA A 75 -2.84 16.23 2.55
C ALA A 75 -2.23 15.33 3.64
N GLY A 76 -0.92 15.19 3.61
CA GLY A 76 -0.18 14.36 4.58
C GLY A 76 -0.30 12.85 4.38
N THR A 77 -0.99 12.37 3.32
CA THR A 77 -1.05 10.95 3.02
C THR A 77 -0.47 10.63 1.63
N PRO A 78 0.35 9.59 1.49
CA PRO A 78 0.86 9.19 0.19
C PRO A 78 -0.26 8.59 -0.67
N GLY A 79 -0.45 9.12 -1.88
CA GLY A 79 -1.46 8.66 -2.81
C GLY A 79 -2.90 9.07 -2.45
N THR A 80 -3.85 8.55 -3.19
CA THR A 80 -5.30 8.80 -2.98
C THR A 80 -5.94 7.59 -2.29
N PRO A 81 -7.12 7.72 -1.67
CA PRO A 81 -7.87 6.57 -1.17
C PRO A 81 -8.07 5.47 -2.22
N PHE A 82 -8.36 5.85 -3.46
CA PHE A 82 -8.48 4.92 -4.59
C PHE A 82 -7.17 4.17 -4.87
N SER A 83 -6.03 4.88 -5.00
CA SER A 83 -4.73 4.24 -5.29
C SER A 83 -4.29 3.29 -4.18
N ARG A 84 -4.61 3.62 -2.94
CA ARG A 84 -4.31 2.76 -1.77
C ARG A 84 -5.20 1.52 -1.75
N CYS A 85 -6.48 1.64 -2.13
CA CYS A 85 -7.37 0.51 -2.27
C CYS A 85 -6.87 -0.46 -3.35
N VAL A 86 -6.57 -0.01 -4.58
CA VAL A 86 -6.10 -0.91 -5.65
C VAL A 86 -4.75 -1.55 -5.31
N THR A 87 -3.92 -0.88 -4.52
CA THR A 87 -2.67 -1.47 -4.02
C THR A 87 -2.94 -2.56 -2.96
N ALA A 88 -3.93 -2.37 -2.10
CA ALA A 88 -4.36 -3.38 -1.15
C ALA A 88 -4.92 -4.63 -1.86
N MET A 89 -5.74 -4.43 -2.89
CA MET A 89 -6.25 -5.54 -3.73
C MET A 89 -5.10 -6.31 -4.41
N ALA A 90 -4.10 -5.59 -4.94
CA ALA A 90 -2.94 -6.22 -5.55
C ALA A 90 -2.10 -7.05 -4.55
N LYS A 91 -2.04 -6.64 -3.28
CA LYS A 91 -1.38 -7.43 -2.22
C LYS A 91 -2.13 -8.73 -1.95
N LEU A 92 -3.46 -8.67 -1.89
CA LEU A 92 -4.30 -9.85 -1.69
C LEU A 92 -4.18 -10.83 -2.85
N ALA A 93 -4.37 -10.35 -4.08
CA ALA A 93 -4.32 -11.19 -5.28
C ALA A 93 -2.95 -11.85 -5.53
N THR A 94 -1.88 -11.33 -4.93
CA THR A 94 -0.52 -11.89 -5.04
C THR A 94 -0.03 -12.56 -3.75
N ASN A 95 -0.94 -12.88 -2.84
CA ASN A 95 -0.64 -13.52 -1.55
C ASN A 95 0.44 -12.78 -0.72
N ARG A 96 0.57 -11.46 -0.92
CA ARG A 96 1.47 -10.60 -0.12
C ARG A 96 0.80 -10.04 1.12
N SER A 97 -0.41 -10.49 1.41
CA SER A 97 -1.16 -10.16 2.61
C SER A 97 -2.10 -11.31 2.93
N ASP A 98 -2.10 -11.72 4.18
CA ASP A 98 -2.85 -12.90 4.63
C ASP A 98 -4.36 -12.61 4.79
N SER A 99 -4.75 -11.35 4.82
CA SER A 99 -6.15 -10.99 5.00
C SER A 99 -6.50 -9.61 4.45
N PRO A 100 -7.78 -9.37 4.09
CA PRO A 100 -8.27 -8.05 3.71
C PRO A 100 -8.01 -6.97 4.77
N ARG A 101 -8.07 -7.31 6.05
CA ARG A 101 -7.81 -6.38 7.15
C ARG A 101 -6.37 -5.90 7.14
N GLU A 102 -5.44 -6.81 6.95
CA GLU A 102 -4.02 -6.51 6.90
C GLU A 102 -3.67 -5.71 5.62
N ALA A 103 -4.16 -6.14 4.46
CA ALA A 103 -3.94 -5.42 3.21
C ALA A 103 -4.43 -3.96 3.27
N CYS A 104 -5.55 -3.72 3.94
CA CYS A 104 -6.21 -2.42 4.04
C CYS A 104 -5.73 -1.55 5.23
N ARG A 105 -4.81 -2.04 6.07
CA ARG A 105 -4.42 -1.36 7.34
C ARG A 105 -3.99 0.10 7.17
N ASN A 106 -3.47 0.46 6.01
CA ASN A 106 -2.99 1.81 5.71
C ASN A 106 -4.09 2.79 5.26
N LEU A 107 -5.36 2.35 5.15
CA LEU A 107 -6.47 3.23 4.83
C LEU A 107 -7.04 3.88 6.10
N SER A 108 -7.64 5.07 5.93
CA SER A 108 -8.20 5.83 7.06
C SER A 108 -9.35 5.08 7.73
N LYS A 109 -9.29 5.01 9.05
CA LYS A 109 -10.38 4.54 9.93
C LYS A 109 -11.32 5.67 10.37
N LYS A 110 -11.03 6.92 9.95
CA LYS A 110 -11.88 8.07 10.24
C LYS A 110 -13.09 8.06 9.31
N HIS A 111 -14.25 8.39 9.85
CA HIS A 111 -15.45 8.57 9.08
C HIS A 111 -15.40 9.90 8.32
N VAL A 112 -15.84 9.90 7.08
CA VAL A 112 -15.99 11.11 6.27
C VAL A 112 -17.49 11.37 6.10
N ALA A 113 -17.92 12.59 6.35
CA ALA A 113 -19.32 12.98 6.20
C ALA A 113 -19.81 12.69 4.78
N GLY A 114 -21.00 12.09 4.65
CA GLY A 114 -21.58 11.70 3.36
C GLY A 114 -21.06 10.38 2.78
N GLU A 115 -20.07 9.74 3.36
CA GLU A 115 -19.59 8.41 2.94
C GLU A 115 -20.15 7.29 3.83
N LYS A 116 -20.55 6.17 3.22
CA LYS A 116 -20.98 4.98 3.96
C LYS A 116 -19.73 4.25 4.52
N GLY A 117 -19.56 4.28 5.83
CA GLY A 117 -18.42 3.66 6.51
C GLY A 117 -17.10 4.43 6.33
N THR A 118 -15.99 3.82 6.76
CA THR A 118 -14.65 4.39 6.65
C THR A 118 -13.95 3.87 5.39
N ALA A 119 -12.91 4.54 4.91
CA ALA A 119 -12.10 4.02 3.81
C ALA A 119 -11.53 2.63 4.13
N TYR A 120 -11.13 2.40 5.38
CA TYR A 120 -10.68 1.09 5.86
C TYR A 120 -11.77 0.02 5.74
N SER A 121 -12.96 0.24 6.30
CA SER A 121 -14.04 -0.76 6.30
C SER A 121 -14.49 -1.10 4.88
N ARG A 122 -14.60 -0.11 4.00
CA ARG A 122 -14.94 -0.32 2.58
C ARG A 122 -13.86 -1.14 1.85
N CYS A 123 -12.59 -0.88 2.14
CA CYS A 123 -11.49 -1.65 1.57
C CYS A 123 -11.53 -3.12 2.03
N VAL A 124 -11.82 -3.38 3.30
CA VAL A 124 -11.96 -4.75 3.81
C VAL A 124 -13.07 -5.50 3.08
N VAL A 125 -14.23 -4.87 2.91
CA VAL A 125 -15.35 -5.47 2.14
C VAL A 125 -14.94 -5.73 0.68
N ALA A 126 -14.26 -4.78 0.05
CA ALA A 126 -13.73 -4.95 -1.31
C ALA A 126 -12.75 -6.11 -1.42
N GLY A 127 -11.87 -6.26 -0.44
CA GLY A 127 -10.90 -7.37 -0.39
C GLY A 127 -11.57 -8.73 -0.16
N THR A 128 -12.59 -8.80 0.68
CA THR A 128 -13.36 -10.03 0.85
C THR A 128 -14.05 -10.43 -0.45
N LYS A 129 -14.62 -9.45 -1.18
CA LYS A 129 -15.24 -9.71 -2.48
C LYS A 129 -14.22 -10.21 -3.51
N LEU A 130 -13.02 -9.61 -3.57
CA LEU A 130 -11.95 -10.06 -4.45
C LEU A 130 -11.60 -11.53 -4.20
N LEU A 131 -11.40 -11.92 -2.93
CA LEU A 131 -11.04 -13.29 -2.59
C LEU A 131 -12.16 -14.29 -2.93
N HIS A 132 -13.43 -13.89 -2.80
CA HIS A 132 -14.56 -14.71 -3.19
C HIS A 132 -14.60 -14.91 -4.71
N ASP A 133 -14.48 -13.84 -5.48
CA ASP A 133 -14.46 -13.87 -6.94
C ASP A 133 -13.29 -14.76 -7.47
N ASP A 134 -12.15 -14.78 -6.77
CA ASP A 134 -10.99 -15.62 -7.13
C ASP A 134 -11.23 -17.14 -6.84
N GLN A 135 -12.09 -17.46 -5.87
CA GLN A 135 -12.43 -18.85 -5.54
C GLN A 135 -13.46 -19.45 -6.52
N ASP A 136 -14.27 -18.60 -7.14
CA ASP A 136 -15.32 -19.01 -8.07
C ASP A 136 -14.84 -19.08 -9.54
N SER A 137 -13.55 -18.77 -9.81
CA SER A 137 -12.96 -18.72 -11.15
C SER A 137 -12.08 -19.94 -11.44
#